data_b568e486e431e6b6be9fcbc4a9b09435
#
_entry.id   b568e486e431e6b6be9fcbc4a9b09435
#
_cell.length_a   1.000
_cell.length_b   1.000
_cell.length_c   1.000
_cell.angle_alpha   90.00
_cell.angle_beta   90.00
_cell.angle_gamma   90.00
#
_symmetry.space_group_name_H-M   'P 1'
#
loop_
_entity.id
_entity.type
_entity.pdbx_description
1 polymer ?
#
loop_
_entity_poly.entity_id
_entity_poly.type
_entity_poly.pdbx_seq_one_letter_code
_entity_poly.pdbx_strand_id
1 'polypeptide(L)'
;MLKPLSPSRWDYTTAAHLLNRAGFGGTPSEIEKLVALGHERAVEYLVDFEKIPDPTADPDWAHPDPTKVEKRRAARTATPEARKEMQKEERQAENQRILELRGWWLQRMAKGPRPFQEKMTLFWHGHFATSFEKVRDAYYMWRQNELFRRLATGNWLELLTEAGKDPAMLVWLDQAQSRKDHPNENFAREVMELFALGEGHYTEKDITEAARALTGWSLDQEQQKFVWRPFIHDNGEKTVLGRTGYLDGDDFIAQIVAQPQSALFITAKLWNFFAGEMPSPELNAALADFFRRSGNNFKPFMRVMFSVEEFYAPSVVRNEIKSPVQWLIGSVRMLECELPPPLVSTNLLRSLGQDIFAPPNVKGWDGGIAWITTNNLMARYNQSALLAQGDMAVAASLASGPAKNPQKVKQIQNRMRNMRAGGVDVEKIFTEEERKNKELLAAALQKRLLQSKLAGPRQKALHDFLNQLAELDDSDIRDAIRLVMSTQEYQVT
;
A
#
# COMPACT_ATOMS: atom_id res chain seq x y z
N MET A 1 -24.89 -13.75 -11.82
CA MET A 1 -24.43 -14.87 -10.96
C MET A 1 -22.90 -14.88 -11.08
N LEU A 2 -22.18 -14.83 -9.96
CA LEU A 2 -20.70 -14.85 -9.96
C LEU A 2 -20.23 -16.22 -10.47
N LYS A 3 -19.57 -16.24 -11.61
CA LYS A 3 -19.18 -17.47 -12.31
C LYS A 3 -17.68 -17.71 -12.10
N PRO A 4 -17.26 -18.88 -11.58
CA PRO A 4 -15.86 -19.17 -11.36
C PRO A 4 -15.10 -19.33 -12.69
N LEU A 5 -13.80 -19.01 -12.68
CA LEU A 5 -12.90 -19.25 -13.80
C LEU A 5 -12.89 -20.74 -14.17
N SER A 6 -13.06 -21.05 -15.46
CA SER A 6 -12.95 -22.43 -15.95
C SER A 6 -11.53 -22.99 -15.69
N PRO A 7 -11.40 -24.21 -15.19
CA PRO A 7 -10.09 -24.84 -14.98
C PRO A 7 -9.20 -24.87 -16.23
N SER A 8 -9.79 -24.95 -17.43
CA SER A 8 -9.07 -24.93 -18.70
C SER A 8 -8.43 -23.58 -19.04
N ARG A 9 -8.82 -22.49 -18.34
CA ARG A 9 -8.24 -21.15 -18.49
C ARG A 9 -7.15 -20.87 -17.46
N TRP A 10 -6.86 -21.80 -16.54
CA TRP A 10 -5.84 -21.63 -15.55
C TRP A 10 -4.48 -22.05 -16.11
N ASP A 11 -3.61 -21.09 -16.34
CA ASP A 11 -2.28 -21.24 -16.93
C ASP A 11 -1.27 -20.31 -16.28
N TYR A 12 -0.06 -20.24 -16.82
CA TYR A 12 1.02 -19.35 -16.32
C TYR A 12 0.60 -17.88 -16.32
N THR A 13 -0.12 -17.42 -17.35
CA THR A 13 -0.53 -16.00 -17.48
C THR A 13 -1.57 -15.63 -16.44
N THR A 14 -2.58 -16.47 -16.24
CA THR A 14 -3.64 -16.25 -15.24
C THR A 14 -3.11 -16.40 -13.80
N ALA A 15 -2.19 -17.32 -13.56
CA ALA A 15 -1.52 -17.46 -12.28
C ALA A 15 -0.61 -16.25 -11.96
N ALA A 16 0.11 -15.75 -12.96
CA ALA A 16 0.91 -14.54 -12.85
C ALA A 16 0.03 -13.30 -12.58
N HIS A 17 -1.12 -13.19 -13.29
CA HIS A 17 -2.10 -12.14 -13.04
C HIS A 17 -2.58 -12.17 -11.58
N LEU A 18 -3.00 -13.32 -11.07
CA LEU A 18 -3.41 -13.45 -9.66
C LEU A 18 -2.28 -13.02 -8.71
N LEU A 19 -1.04 -13.48 -8.92
CA LEU A 19 0.08 -13.14 -8.04
C LEU A 19 0.47 -11.66 -8.10
N ASN A 20 0.36 -11.04 -9.26
CA ASN A 20 0.60 -9.61 -9.44
C ASN A 20 -0.46 -8.78 -8.71
N ARG A 21 -1.73 -9.16 -8.79
CA ARG A 21 -2.86 -8.42 -8.23
C ARG A 21 -3.02 -8.67 -6.73
N ALA A 22 -3.07 -9.94 -6.32
CA ALA A 22 -3.20 -10.31 -4.91
C ALA A 22 -1.89 -10.12 -4.09
N GLY A 23 -0.77 -9.88 -4.77
CA GLY A 23 0.52 -9.61 -4.15
C GLY A 23 1.25 -8.47 -4.85
N PHE A 24 2.56 -8.63 -5.01
CA PHE A 24 3.43 -7.66 -5.67
C PHE A 24 4.18 -8.26 -6.87
N GLY A 25 3.66 -9.34 -7.43
CA GLY A 25 4.37 -10.16 -8.41
C GLY A 25 5.31 -11.18 -7.75
N GLY A 26 6.01 -11.95 -8.56
CA GLY A 26 6.90 -13.00 -8.08
C GLY A 26 7.79 -13.56 -9.18
N THR A 27 8.62 -14.54 -8.77
CA THR A 27 9.51 -15.26 -9.66
C THR A 27 8.74 -16.25 -10.56
N PRO A 28 9.35 -16.70 -11.66
CA PRO A 28 8.76 -17.78 -12.47
C PRO A 28 8.41 -19.03 -11.66
N SER A 29 9.24 -19.42 -10.68
CA SER A 29 9.00 -20.58 -9.83
C SER A 29 7.80 -20.37 -8.89
N GLU A 30 7.58 -19.16 -8.35
CA GLU A 30 6.39 -18.85 -7.55
C GLU A 30 5.11 -18.93 -8.40
N ILE A 31 5.15 -18.45 -9.64
CA ILE A 31 4.02 -18.54 -10.58
C ILE A 31 3.74 -20.00 -10.95
N GLU A 32 4.78 -20.78 -11.29
CA GLU A 32 4.65 -22.19 -11.62
C GLU A 32 4.09 -23.02 -10.45
N LYS A 33 4.45 -22.67 -9.22
CA LYS A 33 3.83 -23.25 -8.00
C LYS A 33 2.34 -23.00 -7.97
N LEU A 34 1.87 -21.78 -8.26
CA LEU A 34 0.44 -21.48 -8.30
C LEU A 34 -0.28 -22.24 -9.44
N VAL A 35 0.35 -22.36 -10.61
CA VAL A 35 -0.18 -23.18 -11.72
C VAL A 35 -0.38 -24.63 -11.27
N ALA A 36 0.63 -25.21 -10.63
CA ALA A 36 0.60 -26.60 -10.14
C ALA A 36 -0.46 -26.86 -9.05
N LEU A 37 -0.78 -25.84 -8.23
CA LEU A 37 -1.84 -25.93 -7.23
C LEU A 37 -3.23 -26.01 -7.86
N GLY A 38 -3.41 -25.47 -9.07
CA GLY A 38 -4.73 -25.22 -9.66
C GLY A 38 -5.39 -23.97 -9.07
N HIS A 39 -6.35 -23.41 -9.78
CA HIS A 39 -6.93 -22.09 -9.50
C HIS A 39 -7.47 -21.95 -8.06
N GLU A 40 -8.37 -22.83 -7.64
CA GLU A 40 -9.00 -22.77 -6.32
C GLU A 40 -7.98 -22.79 -5.18
N ARG A 41 -7.04 -23.73 -5.20
CA ARG A 41 -6.01 -23.84 -4.16
C ARG A 41 -4.99 -22.70 -4.23
N ALA A 42 -4.74 -22.12 -5.40
CA ALA A 42 -3.88 -20.94 -5.53
C ALA A 42 -4.52 -19.71 -4.87
N VAL A 43 -5.84 -19.52 -5.04
CA VAL A 43 -6.59 -18.47 -4.34
C VAL A 43 -6.59 -18.73 -2.83
N GLU A 44 -6.85 -19.95 -2.37
CA GLU A 44 -6.78 -20.30 -0.95
C GLU A 44 -5.39 -20.07 -0.37
N TYR A 45 -4.33 -20.47 -1.08
CA TYR A 45 -2.96 -20.29 -0.63
C TYR A 45 -2.60 -18.82 -0.35
N LEU A 46 -3.12 -17.90 -1.18
CA LEU A 46 -2.88 -16.47 -0.98
C LEU A 46 -3.79 -15.86 0.09
N VAL A 47 -5.08 -16.20 0.08
CA VAL A 47 -6.09 -15.58 0.96
C VAL A 47 -6.01 -16.10 2.39
N ASP A 48 -5.60 -17.36 2.59
CA ASP A 48 -5.44 -17.98 3.92
C ASP A 48 -4.03 -17.77 4.50
N PHE A 49 -3.49 -16.59 4.32
CA PHE A 49 -2.13 -16.23 4.71
C PHE A 49 -1.83 -16.49 6.19
N GLU A 50 -2.82 -16.54 7.08
CA GLU A 50 -2.62 -16.82 8.50
C GLU A 50 -2.06 -18.23 8.74
N LYS A 51 -2.26 -19.16 7.79
CA LYS A 51 -1.66 -20.51 7.84
C LYS A 51 -0.14 -20.48 7.61
N ILE A 52 0.40 -19.37 7.12
CA ILE A 52 1.83 -19.21 6.85
C ILE A 52 2.46 -18.46 8.03
N PRO A 53 3.44 -19.03 8.76
CA PRO A 53 4.15 -18.31 9.81
C PRO A 53 4.82 -17.03 9.30
N ASP A 54 4.73 -15.94 10.07
CA ASP A 54 5.42 -14.70 9.78
C ASP A 54 6.40 -14.37 10.91
N PRO A 55 7.71 -14.55 10.70
CA PRO A 55 8.72 -14.30 11.71
C PRO A 55 9.20 -12.84 11.76
N THR A 56 8.57 -11.95 11.02
CA THR A 56 9.02 -10.55 10.94
C THR A 56 8.84 -9.85 12.29
N ALA A 57 9.94 -9.43 12.90
CA ALA A 57 9.92 -8.68 14.14
C ALA A 57 9.46 -7.23 13.91
N ASP A 58 8.79 -6.68 14.90
CA ASP A 58 8.45 -5.25 14.92
C ASP A 58 9.69 -4.38 15.15
N PRO A 59 9.66 -3.10 14.77
CA PRO A 59 10.72 -2.16 15.15
C PRO A 59 10.86 -2.05 16.68
N ASP A 60 12.09 -1.93 17.20
CA ASP A 60 12.36 -1.92 18.64
C ASP A 60 11.60 -0.83 19.41
N TRP A 61 11.27 0.28 18.74
CA TRP A 61 10.51 1.41 19.32
C TRP A 61 8.99 1.25 19.14
N ALA A 62 8.50 0.15 18.61
CA ALA A 62 7.07 -0.11 18.31
C ALA A 62 6.26 -0.44 19.58
N HIS A 63 6.36 0.40 20.59
CA HIS A 63 5.65 0.32 21.85
C HIS A 63 5.36 1.72 22.40
N PRO A 64 4.39 1.89 23.32
CA PRO A 64 4.14 3.19 23.95
C PRO A 64 5.40 3.76 24.59
N ASP A 65 5.68 5.06 24.37
CA ASP A 65 6.84 5.71 25.00
C ASP A 65 6.63 5.85 26.51
N PRO A 66 7.35 5.10 27.35
CA PRO A 66 7.18 5.16 28.81
C PRO A 66 7.59 6.51 29.41
N THR A 67 8.40 7.29 28.68
CA THR A 67 8.89 8.61 29.15
C THR A 67 8.01 9.78 28.67
N LYS A 68 6.93 9.51 27.96
CA LYS A 68 6.08 10.57 27.35
C LYS A 68 5.49 11.51 28.38
N VAL A 69 5.08 11.01 29.55
CA VAL A 69 4.57 11.81 30.66
C VAL A 69 5.65 12.72 31.24
N GLU A 70 6.85 12.19 31.46
CA GLU A 70 7.99 12.94 31.99
C GLU A 70 8.44 14.02 30.99
N LYS A 71 8.58 13.70 29.73
CA LYS A 71 8.90 14.66 28.66
C LYS A 71 7.91 15.82 28.63
N ARG A 72 6.61 15.55 28.76
CA ARG A 72 5.56 16.59 28.81
C ARG A 72 5.67 17.47 30.04
N ARG A 73 5.92 16.89 31.22
CA ARG A 73 6.13 17.66 32.45
C ARG A 73 7.34 18.56 32.29
N ALA A 74 8.48 18.02 31.83
CA ALA A 74 9.69 18.78 31.58
C ALA A 74 9.45 19.93 30.58
N ALA A 75 8.73 19.69 29.49
CA ALA A 75 8.41 20.73 28.50
C ALA A 75 7.51 21.85 29.04
N ARG A 76 6.64 21.57 30.04
CA ARG A 76 5.77 22.58 30.67
C ARG A 76 6.57 23.54 31.56
N THR A 77 7.64 23.06 32.21
CA THR A 77 8.44 23.81 33.15
C THR A 77 9.73 24.39 32.54
N ALA A 78 10.06 23.98 31.30
CA ALA A 78 11.25 24.41 30.58
C ALA A 78 11.17 25.88 30.13
N THR A 79 12.34 26.55 30.05
CA THR A 79 12.46 27.86 29.39
C THR A 79 12.08 27.77 27.93
N PRO A 80 11.70 28.87 27.23
CA PRO A 80 11.38 28.89 25.84
C PRO A 80 12.45 28.24 24.94
N GLU A 81 13.73 28.51 25.24
CA GLU A 81 14.89 28.01 24.52
C GLU A 81 15.02 26.49 24.71
N ALA A 82 14.98 26.02 25.96
CA ALA A 82 15.03 24.59 26.28
C ALA A 82 13.86 23.83 25.66
N ARG A 83 12.67 24.40 25.68
CA ARG A 83 11.48 23.80 25.03
C ARG A 83 11.66 23.67 23.52
N LYS A 84 12.23 24.67 22.86
CA LYS A 84 12.52 24.65 21.43
C LYS A 84 13.53 23.56 21.06
N GLU A 85 14.57 23.37 21.88
CA GLU A 85 15.57 22.32 21.65
C GLU A 85 14.94 20.92 21.87
N MET A 86 14.18 20.72 22.95
CA MET A 86 13.43 19.47 23.18
C MET A 86 12.49 19.12 22.01
N GLN A 87 11.77 20.11 21.49
CA GLN A 87 10.88 19.90 20.32
C GLN A 87 11.65 19.54 19.05
N LYS A 88 12.85 20.12 18.88
CA LYS A 88 13.72 19.81 17.73
C LYS A 88 14.27 18.39 17.84
N GLU A 89 14.71 17.97 19.01
CA GLU A 89 15.20 16.60 19.27
C GLU A 89 14.10 15.58 19.06
N GLU A 90 12.89 15.82 19.61
CA GLU A 90 11.73 14.97 19.41
C GLU A 90 11.36 14.83 17.92
N ARG A 91 11.34 15.96 17.20
CA ARG A 91 11.08 15.95 15.75
C ARG A 91 12.13 15.15 14.97
N GLN A 92 13.40 15.25 15.36
CA GLN A 92 14.48 14.49 14.71
C GLN A 92 14.31 12.98 14.97
N ALA A 93 13.99 12.61 16.21
CA ALA A 93 13.74 11.22 16.59
C ALA A 93 12.53 10.64 15.81
N GLU A 94 11.42 11.37 15.75
CA GLU A 94 10.23 10.93 15.01
C GLU A 94 10.49 10.84 13.50
N ASN A 95 11.26 11.74 12.91
CA ASN A 95 11.66 11.66 11.51
C ASN A 95 12.57 10.44 11.23
N GLN A 96 13.41 10.05 12.18
CA GLN A 96 14.21 8.84 12.07
C GLN A 96 13.32 7.58 12.17
N ARG A 97 12.44 7.52 13.15
CA ARG A 97 11.51 6.41 13.34
C ARG A 97 10.56 6.19 12.14
N ILE A 98 10.02 7.26 11.56
CA ILE A 98 9.15 7.12 10.38
C ILE A 98 9.94 6.63 9.16
N LEU A 99 11.22 7.00 9.02
CA LEU A 99 12.08 6.47 7.96
C LEU A 99 12.35 4.97 8.16
N GLU A 100 12.60 4.54 9.39
CA GLU A 100 12.76 3.13 9.75
C GLU A 100 11.47 2.35 9.50
N LEU A 101 10.31 2.91 9.88
CA LEU A 101 9.00 2.31 9.62
C LEU A 101 8.74 2.09 8.12
N ARG A 102 9.07 3.07 7.28
CA ARG A 102 8.99 2.94 5.82
C ARG A 102 9.86 1.79 5.32
N GLY A 103 11.11 1.74 5.75
CA GLY A 103 12.03 0.66 5.38
C GLY A 103 11.56 -0.72 5.84
N TRP A 104 11.10 -0.82 7.08
CA TRP A 104 10.54 -2.04 7.67
C TRP A 104 9.33 -2.55 6.87
N TRP A 105 8.38 -1.68 6.52
CA TRP A 105 7.20 -2.10 5.78
C TRP A 105 7.51 -2.48 4.33
N LEU A 106 8.38 -1.75 3.64
CA LEU A 106 8.86 -2.12 2.30
C LEU A 106 9.57 -3.47 2.31
N GLN A 107 10.36 -3.76 3.35
CA GLN A 107 11.02 -5.06 3.51
C GLN A 107 10.00 -6.19 3.71
N ARG A 108 8.93 -5.98 4.48
CA ARG A 108 7.82 -6.93 4.61
C ARG A 108 7.13 -7.21 3.27
N MET A 109 6.84 -6.17 2.49
CA MET A 109 6.24 -6.33 1.15
C MET A 109 7.16 -7.10 0.21
N ALA A 110 8.47 -6.83 0.24
CA ALA A 110 9.43 -7.43 -0.67
C ALA A 110 9.76 -8.89 -0.32
N LYS A 111 9.98 -9.19 0.95
CA LYS A 111 10.51 -10.48 1.42
C LYS A 111 9.61 -11.23 2.40
N GLY A 112 8.54 -10.59 2.88
CA GLY A 112 7.59 -11.22 3.81
C GLY A 112 6.86 -12.40 3.16
N PRO A 113 6.50 -13.41 3.96
CA PRO A 113 5.88 -14.65 3.48
C PRO A 113 4.40 -14.49 3.10
N ARG A 114 3.78 -13.36 3.42
CA ARG A 114 2.34 -13.11 3.29
C ARG A 114 2.02 -11.93 2.35
N PRO A 115 2.35 -12.02 1.04
CA PRO A 115 2.23 -10.89 0.12
C PRO A 115 0.80 -10.33 0.01
N PHE A 116 -0.22 -11.17 0.10
CA PHE A 116 -1.60 -10.73 0.04
C PHE A 116 -2.01 -9.93 1.29
N GLN A 117 -1.56 -10.33 2.49
CA GLN A 117 -1.79 -9.55 3.71
C GLN A 117 -1.20 -8.14 3.59
N GLU A 118 0.02 -8.01 3.08
CA GLU A 118 0.66 -6.71 2.89
C GLU A 118 -0.01 -5.88 1.77
N LYS A 119 -0.53 -6.55 0.73
CA LYS A 119 -1.31 -5.88 -0.34
C LYS A 119 -2.63 -5.33 0.19
N MET A 120 -3.34 -6.09 1.03
CA MET A 120 -4.55 -5.61 1.71
C MET A 120 -4.23 -4.47 2.70
N THR A 121 -3.12 -4.57 3.43
CA THR A 121 -2.64 -3.50 4.32
C THR A 121 -2.37 -2.22 3.53
N LEU A 122 -1.79 -2.33 2.34
CA LEU A 122 -1.57 -1.19 1.43
C LEU A 122 -2.89 -0.60 0.92
N PHE A 123 -3.88 -1.44 0.62
CA PHE A 123 -5.23 -0.97 0.28
C PHE A 123 -5.83 -0.15 1.41
N TRP A 124 -5.84 -0.68 2.65
CA TRP A 124 -6.40 0.02 3.81
C TRP A 124 -5.63 1.29 4.15
N HIS A 125 -4.30 1.29 3.99
CA HIS A 125 -3.48 2.48 4.15
C HIS A 125 -3.83 3.59 3.13
N GLY A 126 -4.22 3.23 1.92
CA GLY A 126 -4.72 4.17 0.91
C GLY A 126 -6.18 4.59 1.16
N HIS A 127 -7.01 3.68 1.64
CA HIS A 127 -8.43 3.90 1.91
C HIS A 127 -8.67 4.79 3.15
N PHE A 128 -7.99 4.50 4.27
CA PHE A 128 -8.00 5.28 5.51
C PHE A 128 -6.78 6.22 5.56
N ALA A 129 -6.58 6.97 4.47
CA ALA A 129 -5.39 7.76 4.28
C ALA A 129 -5.10 8.72 5.44
N THR A 130 -3.99 8.47 6.12
CA THR A 130 -3.54 9.22 7.29
C THR A 130 -2.09 9.64 7.10
N SER A 131 -1.78 10.93 7.34
CA SER A 131 -0.44 11.47 7.06
C SER A 131 0.37 11.73 8.31
N PHE A 132 1.60 11.17 8.35
CA PHE A 132 2.60 11.49 9.34
C PHE A 132 2.93 13.00 9.42
N GLU A 133 2.74 13.73 8.32
CA GLU A 133 3.01 15.17 8.26
C GLU A 133 2.18 15.98 9.28
N LYS A 134 0.99 15.51 9.67
CA LYS A 134 0.15 16.10 10.73
C LYS A 134 0.23 15.31 12.03
N VAL A 135 0.23 13.99 11.97
CA VAL A 135 0.21 13.10 13.16
C VAL A 135 1.50 13.25 13.99
N ARG A 136 2.65 13.30 13.33
CA ARG A 136 3.98 13.53 13.95
C ARG A 136 4.34 12.56 15.08
N ASP A 137 3.82 11.35 15.03
CA ASP A 137 4.09 10.28 15.99
C ASP A 137 4.21 8.95 15.21
N ALA A 138 5.42 8.42 15.13
CA ALA A 138 5.72 7.21 14.35
C ALA A 138 5.10 5.96 14.98
N TYR A 139 4.94 5.93 16.32
CA TYR A 139 4.26 4.83 17.00
C TYR A 139 2.77 4.76 16.63
N TYR A 140 2.08 5.90 16.51
CA TYR A 140 0.69 5.90 16.03
C TYR A 140 0.59 5.40 14.58
N MET A 141 1.52 5.80 13.70
CA MET A 141 1.54 5.32 12.31
C MET A 141 1.83 3.83 12.21
N TRP A 142 2.76 3.29 13.02
CA TRP A 142 3.02 1.87 13.11
C TRP A 142 1.80 1.11 13.62
N ARG A 143 1.19 1.57 14.70
CA ARG A 143 -0.01 0.98 15.30
C ARG A 143 -1.17 0.90 14.32
N GLN A 144 -1.39 1.96 13.54
CA GLN A 144 -2.40 1.97 12.48
C GLN A 144 -2.07 0.96 11.37
N ASN A 145 -0.82 0.86 10.97
CA ASN A 145 -0.37 -0.13 9.99
C ASN A 145 -0.58 -1.57 10.49
N GLU A 146 -0.30 -1.84 11.77
CA GLU A 146 -0.58 -3.13 12.39
C GLU A 146 -2.08 -3.42 12.54
N LEU A 147 -2.89 -2.41 12.83
CA LEU A 147 -4.35 -2.54 12.82
C LEU A 147 -4.85 -3.00 11.44
N PHE A 148 -4.41 -2.35 10.38
CA PHE A 148 -4.78 -2.71 9.01
C PHE A 148 -4.27 -4.10 8.61
N ARG A 149 -3.11 -4.51 9.08
CA ARG A 149 -2.54 -5.84 8.85
C ARG A 149 -3.32 -6.92 9.60
N ARG A 150 -3.64 -6.69 10.87
CA ARG A 150 -4.42 -7.61 11.69
C ARG A 150 -5.84 -7.82 11.13
N LEU A 151 -6.47 -6.76 10.66
CA LEU A 151 -7.82 -6.78 10.09
C LEU A 151 -7.83 -6.79 8.55
N ALA A 152 -6.74 -7.17 7.92
CA ALA A 152 -6.57 -7.11 6.47
C ALA A 152 -7.74 -7.76 5.69
N THR A 153 -8.23 -8.91 6.17
CA THR A 153 -9.39 -9.61 5.62
C THR A 153 -10.47 -9.89 6.68
N GLY A 154 -10.54 -9.04 7.70
CA GLY A 154 -11.47 -9.15 8.82
C GLY A 154 -12.91 -8.74 8.48
N ASN A 155 -13.66 -8.38 9.51
CA ASN A 155 -15.03 -7.89 9.39
C ASN A 155 -15.08 -6.39 9.14
N TRP A 156 -15.99 -5.93 8.26
CA TRP A 156 -16.09 -4.52 7.89
C TRP A 156 -16.48 -3.61 9.06
N LEU A 157 -17.45 -4.03 9.88
CA LEU A 157 -17.86 -3.25 11.06
C LEU A 157 -16.70 -3.09 12.05
N GLU A 158 -15.98 -4.18 12.34
CA GLU A 158 -14.82 -4.15 13.22
C GLU A 158 -13.73 -3.23 12.68
N LEU A 159 -13.38 -3.38 11.40
CA LEU A 159 -12.33 -2.58 10.79
C LEU A 159 -12.67 -1.08 10.78
N LEU A 160 -13.88 -0.71 10.39
CA LEU A 160 -14.31 0.70 10.34
C LEU A 160 -14.36 1.32 11.76
N THR A 161 -14.82 0.55 12.74
CA THR A 161 -14.86 0.98 14.16
C THR A 161 -13.44 1.20 14.70
N GLU A 162 -12.57 0.23 14.52
CA GLU A 162 -11.19 0.28 15.02
C GLU A 162 -10.36 1.36 14.30
N ALA A 163 -10.55 1.53 12.97
CA ALA A 163 -9.93 2.61 12.21
C ALA A 163 -10.41 4.00 12.68
N GLY A 164 -11.69 4.14 12.98
CA GLY A 164 -12.25 5.39 13.53
C GLY A 164 -11.74 5.73 14.94
N LYS A 165 -11.43 4.71 15.75
CA LYS A 165 -10.85 4.84 17.10
C LYS A 165 -9.32 4.88 17.12
N ASP A 166 -8.67 4.71 15.97
CA ASP A 166 -7.22 4.70 15.90
C ASP A 166 -6.61 6.05 16.28
N PRO A 167 -5.56 6.11 17.12
CA PRO A 167 -4.94 7.35 17.55
C PRO A 167 -4.42 8.23 16.41
N ALA A 168 -3.86 7.65 15.33
CA ALA A 168 -3.41 8.43 14.20
C ALA A 168 -4.59 9.09 13.47
N MET A 169 -5.70 8.37 13.29
CA MET A 169 -6.93 8.87 12.68
C MET A 169 -7.58 9.97 13.53
N LEU A 170 -7.67 9.78 14.86
CA LEU A 170 -8.21 10.78 15.77
C LEU A 170 -7.45 12.11 15.75
N VAL A 171 -6.12 12.05 15.57
CA VAL A 171 -5.26 13.23 15.40
C VAL A 171 -5.42 13.81 13.99
N TRP A 172 -5.42 12.95 12.96
CA TRP A 172 -5.45 13.36 11.56
C TRP A 172 -6.70 14.16 11.20
N LEU A 173 -7.87 13.73 11.67
CA LEU A 173 -9.16 14.36 11.40
C LEU A 173 -9.66 15.22 12.56
N ASP A 174 -8.80 15.59 13.53
CA ASP A 174 -9.11 16.45 14.69
C ASP A 174 -10.23 15.92 15.60
N GLN A 175 -10.57 14.63 15.51
CA GLN A 175 -11.64 14.02 16.32
C GLN A 175 -11.31 14.02 17.81
N ALA A 176 -10.05 13.96 18.19
CA ALA A 176 -9.61 14.02 19.58
C ALA A 176 -10.04 15.33 20.31
N GLN A 177 -10.45 16.37 19.57
CA GLN A 177 -10.89 17.66 20.08
C GLN A 177 -12.44 17.81 20.09
N SER A 178 -13.18 16.84 19.50
CA SER A 178 -14.64 16.86 19.41
C SER A 178 -15.30 16.74 20.77
N ARG A 179 -16.28 17.60 21.05
CA ARG A 179 -17.06 17.64 22.29
C ARG A 179 -18.48 18.15 22.02
N LYS A 180 -19.40 17.89 22.91
CA LYS A 180 -20.85 18.25 22.80
C LYS A 180 -21.10 19.71 22.41
N ASP A 181 -20.24 20.65 22.84
CA ASP A 181 -20.39 22.08 22.54
C ASP A 181 -19.79 22.44 21.16
N HIS A 182 -18.92 21.57 20.60
CA HIS A 182 -18.25 21.73 19.32
C HIS A 182 -18.04 20.35 18.66
N PRO A 183 -19.10 19.71 18.14
CA PRO A 183 -19.02 18.46 17.43
C PRO A 183 -18.16 18.62 16.15
N ASN A 184 -17.34 17.61 15.83
CA ASN A 184 -16.47 17.63 14.65
C ASN A 184 -17.19 17.04 13.43
N GLU A 185 -17.80 17.90 12.62
CA GLU A 185 -18.50 17.49 11.39
C GLU A 185 -17.54 16.96 10.32
N ASN A 186 -16.29 17.43 10.29
CA ASN A 186 -15.32 16.97 9.30
C ASN A 186 -15.07 15.46 9.44
N PHE A 187 -14.86 14.97 10.67
CA PHE A 187 -14.67 13.54 10.90
C PHE A 187 -15.89 12.72 10.47
N ALA A 188 -17.08 13.17 10.85
CA ALA A 188 -18.34 12.51 10.48
C ALA A 188 -18.54 12.47 8.96
N ARG A 189 -18.24 13.56 8.27
CA ARG A 189 -18.30 13.67 6.81
C ARG A 189 -17.35 12.69 6.15
N GLU A 190 -16.08 12.66 6.53
CA GLU A 190 -15.06 11.77 5.93
C GLU A 190 -15.42 10.30 6.12
N VAL A 191 -15.96 9.92 7.30
CA VAL A 191 -16.40 8.54 7.54
C VAL A 191 -17.53 8.13 6.59
N MET A 192 -18.50 9.01 6.34
CA MET A 192 -19.59 8.72 5.41
C MET A 192 -19.12 8.80 3.94
N GLU A 193 -18.44 9.87 3.58
CA GLU A 193 -18.11 10.17 2.18
C GLU A 193 -16.98 9.32 1.64
N LEU A 194 -15.81 9.33 2.32
CA LEU A 194 -14.60 8.72 1.78
C LEU A 194 -14.41 7.26 2.22
N PHE A 195 -14.93 6.92 3.41
CA PHE A 195 -14.64 5.60 3.96
C PHE A 195 -15.76 4.58 3.76
N ALA A 196 -17.05 4.99 3.72
CA ALA A 196 -18.08 3.98 3.83
C ALA A 196 -19.29 4.05 2.89
N LEU A 197 -19.73 5.22 2.43
CA LEU A 197 -20.96 5.37 1.62
C LEU A 197 -20.72 5.99 0.25
N GLY A 198 -19.81 6.96 0.14
CA GLY A 198 -19.63 7.80 -1.04
C GLY A 198 -20.56 9.04 -1.05
N GLU A 199 -20.26 9.99 -1.91
CA GLU A 199 -21.04 11.23 -2.07
C GLU A 199 -22.51 10.94 -2.44
N GLY A 200 -23.44 11.78 -1.93
CA GLY A 200 -24.86 11.72 -2.28
C GLY A 200 -25.69 10.66 -1.57
N HIS A 201 -25.10 9.90 -0.64
CA HIS A 201 -25.79 8.85 0.11
C HIS A 201 -26.09 9.20 1.57
N TYR A 202 -26.00 10.47 1.91
CA TYR A 202 -26.28 11.06 3.22
C TYR A 202 -26.67 12.53 3.03
N THR A 203 -27.25 13.14 4.07
CA THR A 203 -27.64 14.55 4.10
C THR A 203 -26.70 15.34 5.01
N GLU A 204 -26.68 16.68 4.88
CA GLU A 204 -25.97 17.56 5.83
C GLU A 204 -26.47 17.38 7.26
N LYS A 205 -27.77 17.05 7.45
CA LYS A 205 -28.33 16.75 8.76
C LYS A 205 -27.72 15.46 9.32
N ASP A 206 -27.53 14.43 8.49
CA ASP A 206 -26.88 13.18 8.94
C ASP A 206 -25.45 13.46 9.42
N ILE A 207 -24.71 14.37 8.75
CA ILE A 207 -23.36 14.76 9.17
C ILE A 207 -23.39 15.43 10.55
N THR A 208 -24.25 16.42 10.74
CA THR A 208 -24.36 17.14 12.03
C THR A 208 -24.76 16.19 13.15
N GLU A 209 -25.75 15.33 12.95
CA GLU A 209 -26.20 14.36 13.93
C GLU A 209 -25.15 13.27 14.22
N ALA A 210 -24.43 12.81 13.21
CA ALA A 210 -23.31 11.89 13.35
C ALA A 210 -22.13 12.51 14.11
N ALA A 211 -21.81 13.78 13.87
CA ALA A 211 -20.81 14.52 14.62
C ALA A 211 -21.14 14.59 16.11
N ARG A 212 -22.44 14.80 16.46
CA ARG A 212 -22.94 14.74 17.84
C ARG A 212 -22.78 13.34 18.45
N ALA A 213 -23.07 12.27 17.68
CA ALA A 213 -22.89 10.89 18.11
C ALA A 213 -21.43 10.53 18.40
N LEU A 214 -20.50 11.07 17.63
CA LEU A 214 -19.05 10.85 17.76
C LEU A 214 -18.40 11.66 18.89
N THR A 215 -19.10 12.63 19.50
CA THR A 215 -18.56 13.35 20.66
C THR A 215 -18.28 12.38 21.81
N GLY A 216 -17.23 12.62 22.56
CA GLY A 216 -16.77 11.70 23.60
C GLY A 216 -15.65 10.74 23.14
N TRP A 217 -15.54 10.46 21.84
CA TRP A 217 -14.37 9.78 21.29
C TRP A 217 -13.14 10.68 21.40
N SER A 218 -12.16 10.24 22.15
CA SER A 218 -11.00 11.07 22.49
C SER A 218 -9.72 10.25 22.55
N LEU A 219 -8.61 10.96 22.70
CA LEU A 219 -7.26 10.38 22.80
C LEU A 219 -6.70 10.59 24.20
N ASP A 220 -6.36 9.50 24.88
CA ASP A 220 -5.46 9.54 26.02
C ASP A 220 -4.03 9.65 25.52
N GLN A 221 -3.50 10.85 25.58
CA GLN A 221 -2.15 11.11 25.07
C GLN A 221 -1.04 10.56 25.97
N GLU A 222 -1.31 10.24 27.23
CA GLU A 222 -0.34 9.64 28.16
C GLU A 222 -0.25 8.14 27.93
N GLN A 223 -1.41 7.47 27.80
CA GLN A 223 -1.47 6.04 27.48
C GLN A 223 -1.40 5.75 25.99
N GLN A 224 -1.35 6.78 25.16
CA GLN A 224 -1.28 6.71 23.69
C GLN A 224 -2.37 5.81 23.07
N LYS A 225 -3.60 5.91 23.56
CA LYS A 225 -4.73 5.10 23.13
C LYS A 225 -6.05 5.87 23.09
N PHE A 226 -7.00 5.31 22.37
CA PHE A 226 -8.41 5.74 22.42
C PHE A 226 -8.94 5.72 23.85
N VAL A 227 -9.77 6.70 24.19
CA VAL A 227 -10.54 6.76 25.43
C VAL A 227 -11.93 7.32 25.15
N TRP A 228 -12.94 6.66 25.73
CA TRP A 228 -14.28 7.19 25.79
C TRP A 228 -14.43 8.15 26.97
N ARG A 229 -14.95 9.37 26.73
CA ARG A 229 -15.17 10.41 27.74
C ARG A 229 -16.65 10.83 27.80
N PRO A 230 -17.50 10.17 28.60
CA PRO A 230 -18.93 10.40 28.62
C PRO A 230 -19.34 11.84 29.00
N PHE A 231 -18.51 12.55 29.77
CA PHE A 231 -18.82 13.92 30.22
C PHE A 231 -18.72 14.98 29.11
N ILE A 232 -18.07 14.70 28.01
CA ILE A 232 -18.01 15.56 26.80
C ILE A 232 -18.90 15.04 25.67
N HIS A 233 -19.57 13.90 25.86
CA HIS A 233 -20.52 13.35 24.90
C HIS A 233 -21.86 14.10 24.91
N ASP A 234 -22.49 14.26 23.75
CA ASP A 234 -23.85 14.75 23.58
C ASP A 234 -24.82 13.60 23.82
N ASN A 235 -25.50 13.63 24.97
CA ASN A 235 -26.47 12.61 25.36
C ASN A 235 -27.89 12.88 24.81
N GLY A 236 -28.10 13.87 23.95
CA GLY A 236 -29.39 14.13 23.31
C GLY A 236 -29.81 13.05 22.32
N GLU A 237 -31.07 12.99 21.99
CA GLU A 237 -31.60 12.18 20.92
C GLU A 237 -31.03 12.66 19.57
N LYS A 238 -30.69 11.73 18.67
CA LYS A 238 -30.11 12.00 17.35
C LYS A 238 -30.81 11.15 16.28
N THR A 239 -30.85 11.64 15.05
CA THR A 239 -31.37 10.90 13.92
C THR A 239 -30.29 10.84 12.85
N VAL A 240 -29.72 9.65 12.60
CA VAL A 240 -28.67 9.43 11.62
C VAL A 240 -29.06 8.31 10.66
N LEU A 241 -29.04 8.59 9.35
CA LEU A 241 -29.36 7.62 8.30
C LEU A 241 -30.68 6.87 8.57
N GLY A 242 -31.70 7.61 9.02
CA GLY A 242 -33.04 7.09 9.29
C GLY A 242 -33.23 6.40 10.64
N ARG A 243 -32.19 6.21 11.47
CA ARG A 243 -32.30 5.68 12.83
C ARG A 243 -32.34 6.81 13.86
N THR A 244 -33.36 6.83 14.73
CA THR A 244 -33.50 7.78 15.82
C THR A 244 -33.24 7.10 17.17
N GLY A 245 -32.52 7.78 18.06
CA GLY A 245 -32.21 7.29 19.41
C GLY A 245 -31.08 8.07 20.11
N TYR A 246 -30.68 7.60 21.27
CA TYR A 246 -29.53 8.13 22.03
C TYR A 246 -28.24 7.49 21.52
N LEU A 247 -27.89 7.82 20.26
CA LEU A 247 -26.81 7.19 19.51
C LEU A 247 -25.44 7.69 19.96
N ASP A 248 -24.49 6.77 20.09
CA ASP A 248 -23.07 7.05 20.25
C ASP A 248 -22.29 6.76 18.96
N GLY A 249 -20.95 6.87 19.01
CA GLY A 249 -20.09 6.66 17.84
C GLY A 249 -20.11 5.21 17.33
N ASP A 250 -20.24 4.23 18.20
CA ASP A 250 -20.33 2.82 17.82
C ASP A 250 -21.67 2.52 17.12
N ASP A 251 -22.78 3.09 17.62
CA ASP A 251 -24.09 3.03 16.98
C ASP A 251 -24.07 3.67 15.59
N PHE A 252 -23.42 4.82 15.46
CA PHE A 252 -23.26 5.51 14.17
C PHE A 252 -22.51 4.64 13.15
N ILE A 253 -21.36 4.05 13.51
CA ILE A 253 -20.60 3.17 12.62
C ILE A 253 -21.43 1.93 12.25
N ALA A 254 -22.13 1.34 13.22
CA ALA A 254 -23.00 0.19 12.94
C ALA A 254 -24.13 0.56 11.98
N GLN A 255 -24.72 1.75 12.10
CA GLN A 255 -25.76 2.24 11.20
C GLN A 255 -25.25 2.47 9.78
N ILE A 256 -24.02 2.96 9.61
CA ILE A 256 -23.36 3.08 8.31
C ILE A 256 -23.20 1.71 7.65
N VAL A 257 -22.63 0.75 8.36
CA VAL A 257 -22.36 -0.59 7.82
C VAL A 257 -23.65 -1.34 7.49
N ALA A 258 -24.74 -1.05 8.19
CA ALA A 258 -26.07 -1.59 7.91
C ALA A 258 -26.68 -1.07 6.58
N GLN A 259 -26.22 0.08 6.07
CA GLN A 259 -26.70 0.61 4.79
C GLN A 259 -26.29 -0.30 3.62
N PRO A 260 -27.19 -0.69 2.70
CA PRO A 260 -26.83 -1.46 1.50
C PRO A 260 -25.73 -0.79 0.68
N GLN A 261 -25.71 0.54 0.66
CA GLN A 261 -24.72 1.35 -0.02
C GLN A 261 -23.29 1.14 0.50
N SER A 262 -23.11 0.87 1.79
CA SER A 262 -21.80 0.59 2.37
C SER A 262 -21.14 -0.64 1.74
N ALA A 263 -21.90 -1.69 1.52
CA ALA A 263 -21.40 -2.88 0.83
C ALA A 263 -21.07 -2.59 -0.65
N LEU A 264 -21.96 -1.87 -1.36
CA LEU A 264 -21.70 -1.47 -2.76
C LEU A 264 -20.44 -0.62 -2.91
N PHE A 265 -20.23 0.30 -1.99
CA PHE A 265 -19.09 1.21 -1.99
C PHE A 265 -17.77 0.47 -1.77
N ILE A 266 -17.69 -0.33 -0.69
CA ILE A 266 -16.41 -0.97 -0.35
C ILE A 266 -16.04 -2.10 -1.33
N THR A 267 -17.03 -2.85 -1.84
CA THR A 267 -16.75 -3.90 -2.83
C THR A 267 -16.32 -3.32 -4.18
N ALA A 268 -16.88 -2.19 -4.61
CA ALA A 268 -16.44 -1.49 -5.81
C ALA A 268 -15.00 -0.96 -5.66
N LYS A 269 -14.64 -0.40 -4.50
CA LYS A 269 -13.27 0.07 -4.24
C LYS A 269 -12.25 -1.07 -4.22
N LEU A 270 -12.60 -2.20 -3.61
CA LEU A 270 -11.75 -3.40 -3.62
C LEU A 270 -11.59 -3.95 -5.04
N TRP A 271 -12.69 -4.08 -5.78
CA TRP A 271 -12.62 -4.51 -7.17
C TRP A 271 -11.72 -3.59 -7.98
N ASN A 272 -11.93 -2.27 -7.92
CA ASN A 272 -11.11 -1.30 -8.63
C ASN A 272 -9.62 -1.41 -8.29
N PHE A 273 -9.28 -1.61 -7.01
CA PHE A 273 -7.90 -1.74 -6.56
C PHE A 273 -7.22 -3.02 -7.06
N PHE A 274 -7.96 -4.13 -7.16
CA PHE A 274 -7.39 -5.41 -7.54
C PHE A 274 -7.60 -5.76 -9.03
N ALA A 275 -8.64 -5.24 -9.68
CA ALA A 275 -8.92 -5.47 -11.10
C ALA A 275 -8.47 -4.32 -12.02
N GLY A 276 -8.14 -3.14 -11.46
CA GLY A 276 -7.65 -1.98 -12.22
C GLY A 276 -8.74 -1.22 -12.99
N GLU A 277 -10.02 -1.56 -12.80
CA GLU A 277 -11.18 -0.90 -13.39
C GLU A 277 -12.38 -0.99 -12.45
N MET A 278 -13.36 -0.09 -12.64
CA MET A 278 -14.61 -0.17 -11.87
C MET A 278 -15.43 -1.38 -12.32
N PRO A 279 -16.11 -2.09 -11.39
CA PRO A 279 -17.00 -3.19 -11.77
C PRO A 279 -18.23 -2.66 -12.52
N SER A 280 -18.81 -3.48 -13.40
CA SER A 280 -20.15 -3.16 -13.92
C SER A 280 -21.17 -3.06 -12.78
N PRO A 281 -22.27 -2.31 -12.94
CA PRO A 281 -23.32 -2.22 -11.92
C PRO A 281 -23.85 -3.60 -11.48
N GLU A 282 -24.02 -4.54 -12.42
CA GLU A 282 -24.50 -5.89 -12.19
C GLU A 282 -23.48 -6.73 -11.41
N LEU A 283 -22.21 -6.63 -11.77
CA LEU A 283 -21.12 -7.32 -11.07
C LEU A 283 -20.99 -6.77 -9.65
N ASN A 284 -20.99 -5.44 -9.49
CA ASN A 284 -20.89 -4.82 -8.17
C ASN A 284 -22.06 -5.21 -7.27
N ALA A 285 -23.29 -5.20 -7.80
CA ALA A 285 -24.47 -5.64 -7.06
C ALA A 285 -24.37 -7.09 -6.59
N ALA A 286 -23.86 -7.99 -7.46
CA ALA A 286 -23.67 -9.41 -7.11
C ALA A 286 -22.56 -9.59 -6.06
N LEU A 287 -21.46 -8.86 -6.17
CA LEU A 287 -20.35 -8.87 -5.21
C LEU A 287 -20.79 -8.32 -3.84
N ALA A 288 -21.50 -7.18 -3.83
CA ALA A 288 -22.00 -6.57 -2.60
C ALA A 288 -23.06 -7.44 -1.90
N ASP A 289 -23.92 -8.10 -2.66
CA ASP A 289 -24.89 -9.06 -2.12
C ASP A 289 -24.19 -10.27 -1.49
N PHE A 290 -23.17 -10.83 -2.14
CA PHE A 290 -22.36 -11.89 -1.56
C PHE A 290 -21.65 -11.41 -0.29
N PHE A 291 -21.06 -10.22 -0.29
CA PHE A 291 -20.37 -9.64 0.86
C PHE A 291 -21.29 -9.50 2.06
N ARG A 292 -22.50 -8.96 1.88
CA ARG A 292 -23.51 -8.87 2.96
C ARG A 292 -23.91 -10.24 3.49
N ARG A 293 -24.20 -11.20 2.60
CA ARG A 293 -24.57 -12.58 3.00
C ARG A 293 -23.46 -13.33 3.72
N SER A 294 -22.19 -12.96 3.50
CA SER A 294 -21.05 -13.49 4.25
C SER A 294 -20.79 -12.76 5.58
N GLY A 295 -21.76 -11.96 6.05
CA GLY A 295 -21.64 -11.20 7.29
C GLY A 295 -20.64 -10.04 7.22
N ASN A 296 -20.48 -9.43 6.07
CA ASN A 296 -19.52 -8.34 5.81
C ASN A 296 -18.08 -8.73 6.14
N ASN A 297 -17.68 -9.98 5.87
CA ASN A 297 -16.32 -10.46 6.07
C ASN A 297 -15.54 -10.43 4.75
N PHE A 298 -14.36 -9.82 4.79
CA PHE A 298 -13.53 -9.67 3.59
C PHE A 298 -12.89 -10.99 3.14
N LYS A 299 -12.55 -11.90 4.03
CA LYS A 299 -11.88 -13.15 3.64
C LYS A 299 -12.68 -13.99 2.64
N PRO A 300 -13.95 -14.39 2.91
CA PRO A 300 -14.77 -15.11 1.93
C PRO A 300 -15.04 -14.27 0.68
N PHE A 301 -15.20 -12.95 0.82
CA PHE A 301 -15.36 -12.04 -0.29
C PHE A 301 -14.16 -12.06 -1.24
N MET A 302 -12.94 -11.94 -0.72
CA MET A 302 -11.71 -11.95 -1.52
C MET A 302 -11.49 -13.27 -2.23
N ARG A 303 -11.85 -14.42 -1.61
CA ARG A 303 -11.84 -15.71 -2.30
C ARG A 303 -12.75 -15.70 -3.53
N VAL A 304 -13.98 -15.24 -3.37
CA VAL A 304 -14.94 -15.16 -4.51
C VAL A 304 -14.44 -14.17 -5.54
N MET A 305 -14.00 -12.98 -5.14
CA MET A 305 -13.50 -11.96 -6.06
C MET A 305 -12.34 -12.45 -6.93
N PHE A 306 -11.39 -13.19 -6.35
CA PHE A 306 -10.30 -13.80 -7.11
C PHE A 306 -10.66 -15.09 -7.83
N SER A 307 -11.88 -15.60 -7.65
CA SER A 307 -12.34 -16.81 -8.31
C SER A 307 -13.20 -16.56 -9.52
N VAL A 308 -13.83 -15.37 -9.67
CA VAL A 308 -14.76 -15.09 -10.77
C VAL A 308 -14.04 -14.89 -12.09
N GLU A 309 -14.68 -15.35 -13.19
CA GLU A 309 -14.09 -15.27 -14.54
C GLU A 309 -13.85 -13.83 -15.02
N GLU A 310 -14.63 -12.87 -14.54
CA GLU A 310 -14.50 -11.45 -14.83
C GLU A 310 -13.14 -10.87 -14.35
N PHE A 311 -12.61 -11.39 -13.25
CA PHE A 311 -11.29 -10.98 -12.75
C PHE A 311 -10.15 -11.36 -13.73
N TYR A 312 -10.37 -12.36 -14.56
CA TYR A 312 -9.43 -12.84 -15.59
C TYR A 312 -9.89 -12.48 -17.01
N ALA A 313 -10.77 -11.50 -17.15
CA ALA A 313 -11.18 -11.01 -18.46
C ALA A 313 -9.98 -10.36 -19.19
N PRO A 314 -9.93 -10.42 -20.53
CA PRO A 314 -8.86 -9.77 -21.30
C PRO A 314 -8.75 -8.25 -21.06
N SER A 315 -9.85 -7.58 -20.67
CA SER A 315 -9.87 -6.17 -20.28
C SER A 315 -9.22 -5.91 -18.91
N VAL A 316 -9.16 -6.92 -18.05
CA VAL A 316 -8.61 -6.82 -16.68
C VAL A 316 -7.15 -7.24 -16.62
N VAL A 317 -6.81 -8.30 -17.37
CA VAL A 317 -5.41 -8.79 -17.39
C VAL A 317 -4.50 -7.73 -18.01
N ARG A 318 -3.53 -7.24 -17.23
CA ARG A 318 -2.53 -6.25 -17.64
C ARG A 318 -3.10 -4.87 -18.00
N ASN A 319 -4.20 -4.45 -17.39
CA ASN A 319 -4.79 -3.12 -17.58
C ASN A 319 -4.34 -2.10 -16.52
N GLU A 320 -3.86 -2.56 -15.35
CA GLU A 320 -3.50 -1.67 -14.26
C GLU A 320 -2.07 -1.13 -14.40
N ILE A 321 -1.95 0.19 -14.32
CA ILE A 321 -0.65 0.84 -14.22
C ILE A 321 -0.07 0.58 -12.82
N LYS A 322 1.11 -0.03 -12.77
CA LYS A 322 1.80 -0.29 -11.49
C LYS A 322 1.92 0.99 -10.68
N SER A 323 1.37 1.00 -9.46
CA SER A 323 1.67 2.06 -8.50
C SER A 323 3.18 2.09 -8.21
N PRO A 324 3.74 3.20 -7.71
CA PRO A 324 5.16 3.26 -7.34
C PRO A 324 5.61 2.16 -6.39
N VAL A 325 4.79 1.81 -5.38
CA VAL A 325 5.06 0.68 -4.48
C VAL A 325 5.04 -0.64 -5.25
N GLN A 326 4.03 -0.88 -6.10
CA GLN A 326 3.95 -2.09 -6.94
C GLN A 326 5.15 -2.19 -7.88
N TRP A 327 5.58 -1.06 -8.47
CA TRP A 327 6.73 -1.02 -9.37
C TRP A 327 8.02 -1.38 -8.62
N LEU A 328 8.30 -0.75 -7.47
CA LEU A 328 9.52 -1.01 -6.69
C LEU A 328 9.55 -2.44 -6.14
N ILE A 329 8.50 -2.82 -5.41
CA ILE A 329 8.45 -4.13 -4.74
C ILE A 329 8.38 -5.27 -5.76
N GLY A 330 7.59 -5.10 -6.82
CA GLY A 330 7.51 -6.08 -7.91
C GLY A 330 8.85 -6.27 -8.62
N SER A 331 9.58 -5.17 -8.88
CA SER A 331 10.93 -5.24 -9.46
C SER A 331 11.88 -6.03 -8.55
N VAL A 332 11.94 -5.67 -7.26
CA VAL A 332 12.80 -6.34 -6.27
C VAL A 332 12.50 -7.84 -6.18
N ARG A 333 11.22 -8.21 -6.17
CA ARG A 333 10.80 -9.63 -6.13
C ARG A 333 11.17 -10.37 -7.41
N MET A 334 10.82 -9.83 -8.59
CA MET A 334 11.10 -10.47 -9.89
C MET A 334 12.60 -10.57 -10.18
N LEU A 335 13.38 -9.58 -9.75
CA LEU A 335 14.85 -9.57 -9.92
C LEU A 335 15.60 -10.27 -8.78
N GLU A 336 14.90 -10.70 -7.74
CA GLU A 336 15.47 -11.33 -6.54
C GLU A 336 16.64 -10.54 -5.93
N CYS A 337 16.57 -9.22 -6.03
CA CYS A 337 17.59 -8.30 -5.54
C CYS A 337 17.23 -7.71 -4.17
N GLU A 338 18.20 -6.99 -3.57
CA GLU A 338 17.94 -6.30 -2.31
C GLU A 338 17.21 -4.96 -2.52
N LEU A 339 16.37 -4.61 -1.57
CA LEU A 339 15.79 -3.26 -1.54
C LEU A 339 16.90 -2.21 -1.38
N PRO A 340 16.83 -1.09 -2.08
CA PRO A 340 17.69 0.05 -1.78
C PRO A 340 17.51 0.51 -0.32
N PRO A 341 18.51 1.17 0.28
CA PRO A 341 18.41 1.68 1.66
C PRO A 341 17.13 2.49 1.91
N PRO A 342 16.57 2.51 3.13
CA PRO A 342 15.27 3.13 3.42
C PRO A 342 15.11 4.56 2.90
N LEU A 343 16.15 5.40 3.03
CA LEU A 343 16.14 6.78 2.52
C LEU A 343 16.03 6.83 1.00
N VAL A 344 16.75 5.96 0.29
CA VAL A 344 16.72 5.87 -1.18
C VAL A 344 15.37 5.37 -1.65
N SER A 345 14.86 4.29 -1.07
CA SER A 345 13.54 3.73 -1.38
C SER A 345 12.42 4.73 -1.12
N THR A 346 12.46 5.44 0.02
CA THR A 346 11.46 6.48 0.35
C THR A 346 11.47 7.60 -0.67
N ASN A 347 12.65 8.13 -1.02
CA ASN A 347 12.74 9.23 -1.97
C ASN A 347 12.41 8.78 -3.40
N LEU A 348 12.70 7.52 -3.75
CA LEU A 348 12.25 6.91 -4.99
C LEU A 348 10.72 6.91 -5.08
N LEU A 349 10.03 6.37 -4.08
CA LEU A 349 8.57 6.35 -4.04
C LEU A 349 7.97 7.76 -4.06
N ARG A 350 8.55 8.69 -3.30
CA ARG A 350 8.14 10.10 -3.27
C ARG A 350 8.29 10.75 -4.64
N SER A 351 9.39 10.51 -5.35
CA SER A 351 9.63 11.07 -6.69
C SER A 351 8.67 10.53 -7.74
N LEU A 352 8.11 9.33 -7.50
CA LEU A 352 7.09 8.71 -8.34
C LEU A 352 5.66 9.05 -7.90
N GLY A 353 5.48 9.81 -6.80
CA GLY A 353 4.19 10.30 -6.33
C GLY A 353 3.48 9.45 -5.27
N GLN A 354 4.13 8.39 -4.71
CA GLN A 354 3.54 7.58 -3.63
C GLN A 354 4.47 7.52 -2.40
N ASP A 355 4.44 8.57 -1.57
CA ASP A 355 5.16 8.58 -0.29
C ASP A 355 4.32 7.86 0.77
N ILE A 356 4.65 6.61 1.10
CA ILE A 356 3.92 5.84 2.12
C ILE A 356 3.97 6.53 3.48
N PHE A 357 2.87 6.48 4.25
CA PHE A 357 2.61 7.27 5.47
C PHE A 357 2.55 8.79 5.27
N ALA A 358 2.51 9.27 4.01
CA ALA A 358 2.32 10.68 3.70
C ALA A 358 1.44 10.85 2.44
N PRO A 359 0.17 10.41 2.47
CA PRO A 359 -0.77 10.66 1.40
C PRO A 359 -0.96 12.17 1.21
N PRO A 360 -1.28 12.63 -0.03
CA PRO A 360 -1.43 14.05 -0.32
C PRO A 360 -2.62 14.69 0.38
N ASN A 361 -3.66 13.92 0.64
CA ASN A 361 -4.89 14.35 1.32
C ASN A 361 -5.63 13.13 1.92
N VAL A 362 -6.83 13.35 2.47
CA VAL A 362 -7.68 12.33 3.10
C VAL A 362 -8.21 11.29 2.10
N LYS A 363 -8.33 11.64 0.81
CA LYS A 363 -8.74 10.70 -0.25
C LYS A 363 -7.66 9.66 -0.61
N GLY A 364 -6.43 9.89 -0.17
CA GLY A 364 -5.29 9.04 -0.53
C GLY A 364 -4.63 9.45 -1.85
N TRP A 365 -4.21 8.46 -2.64
CA TRP A 365 -3.60 8.67 -3.96
C TRP A 365 -4.61 8.37 -5.07
N ASP A 366 -4.63 9.20 -6.13
CA ASP A 366 -5.58 9.05 -7.24
C ASP A 366 -5.39 7.72 -8.02
N GLY A 367 -4.16 7.22 -8.11
CA GLY A 367 -3.89 5.97 -8.81
C GLY A 367 -3.93 6.07 -10.35
N GLY A 368 -3.89 4.91 -11.01
CA GLY A 368 -4.07 4.80 -12.46
C GLY A 368 -3.15 5.69 -13.27
N ILE A 369 -3.72 6.49 -14.17
CA ILE A 369 -2.97 7.37 -15.08
C ILE A 369 -2.10 8.42 -14.35
N ALA A 370 -2.43 8.77 -13.10
CA ALA A 370 -1.63 9.70 -12.31
C ALA A 370 -0.21 9.18 -12.04
N TRP A 371 0.02 7.86 -12.15
CA TRP A 371 1.35 7.24 -12.05
C TRP A 371 2.20 7.36 -13.32
N ILE A 372 1.65 7.85 -14.46
CA ILE A 372 2.29 7.91 -15.78
C ILE A 372 2.36 9.35 -16.29
N THR A 373 3.03 10.21 -15.57
CA THR A 373 3.45 11.52 -16.08
C THR A 373 4.80 11.40 -16.80
N THR A 374 5.16 12.36 -17.64
CA THR A 374 6.48 12.39 -18.30
C THR A 374 7.62 12.31 -17.28
N ASN A 375 7.50 13.05 -16.16
CA ASN A 375 8.50 13.03 -15.10
C ASN A 375 8.58 11.65 -14.42
N ASN A 376 7.44 11.01 -14.17
CA ASN A 376 7.43 9.69 -13.53
C ASN A 376 7.99 8.61 -14.45
N LEU A 377 7.71 8.67 -15.76
CA LEU A 377 8.30 7.74 -16.74
C LEU A 377 9.82 7.89 -16.82
N MET A 378 10.32 9.13 -16.87
CA MET A 378 11.76 9.38 -16.84
C MET A 378 12.39 8.93 -15.53
N ALA A 379 11.71 9.15 -14.41
CA ALA A 379 12.17 8.67 -13.11
C ALA A 379 12.24 7.13 -13.08
N ARG A 380 11.20 6.42 -13.56
CA ARG A 380 11.17 4.95 -13.65
C ARG A 380 12.32 4.42 -14.52
N TYR A 381 12.57 5.06 -15.67
CA TYR A 381 13.70 4.72 -16.55
C TYR A 381 15.05 4.85 -15.82
N ASN A 382 15.28 5.96 -15.13
CA ASN A 382 16.52 6.18 -14.38
C ASN A 382 16.65 5.21 -13.19
N GLN A 383 15.54 4.97 -12.48
CA GLN A 383 15.54 4.09 -11.31
C GLN A 383 15.68 2.60 -11.67
N SER A 384 15.31 2.21 -12.91
CA SER A 384 15.59 0.85 -13.40
C SER A 384 17.11 0.56 -13.49
N ALA A 385 17.95 1.57 -13.77
CA ALA A 385 19.39 1.45 -13.69
C ALA A 385 19.90 1.19 -12.27
N LEU A 386 19.29 1.81 -11.25
CA LEU A 386 19.63 1.51 -9.87
C LEU A 386 19.36 0.04 -9.51
N LEU A 387 18.21 -0.49 -9.90
CA LEU A 387 17.81 -1.86 -9.56
C LEU A 387 18.56 -2.89 -10.41
N ALA A 388 18.67 -2.70 -11.74
CA ALA A 388 19.31 -3.66 -12.63
C ALA A 388 20.84 -3.64 -12.53
N GLN A 389 21.45 -2.46 -12.54
CA GLN A 389 22.90 -2.27 -12.64
C GLN A 389 23.57 -1.93 -11.30
N GLY A 390 22.78 -1.58 -10.24
CA GLY A 390 23.34 -1.07 -9.00
C GLY A 390 23.91 0.34 -9.12
N ASP A 391 23.33 1.19 -9.98
CA ASP A 391 23.85 2.54 -10.27
C ASP A 391 23.80 3.44 -9.02
N MET A 392 24.96 3.59 -8.38
CA MET A 392 25.14 4.36 -7.17
C MET A 392 25.02 5.88 -7.39
N ALA A 393 25.16 6.37 -8.64
CA ALA A 393 24.93 7.78 -8.94
C ALA A 393 23.44 8.11 -8.82
N VAL A 394 22.57 7.23 -9.30
CA VAL A 394 21.11 7.33 -9.11
C VAL A 394 20.75 7.23 -7.62
N ALA A 395 21.33 6.25 -6.90
CA ALA A 395 21.11 6.12 -5.45
C ALA A 395 21.52 7.38 -4.68
N ALA A 396 22.68 7.95 -5.00
CA ALA A 396 23.18 9.17 -4.36
C ALA A 396 22.30 10.39 -4.67
N SER A 397 21.81 10.50 -5.90
CA SER A 397 20.85 11.54 -6.30
C SER A 397 19.56 11.46 -5.48
N LEU A 398 18.97 10.25 -5.38
CA LEU A 398 17.76 10.01 -4.59
C LEU A 398 18.00 10.27 -3.09
N ALA A 399 19.12 9.82 -2.53
CA ALA A 399 19.45 10.05 -1.12
C ALA A 399 19.64 11.53 -0.78
N SER A 400 20.13 12.31 -1.74
CA SER A 400 20.35 13.76 -1.55
C SER A 400 19.03 14.54 -1.55
N GLY A 401 17.99 14.06 -2.22
CA GLY A 401 16.73 14.75 -2.39
C GLY A 401 16.90 16.16 -2.99
N PRO A 402 15.92 17.04 -2.87
CA PRO A 402 16.04 18.46 -3.23
C PRO A 402 16.84 19.23 -2.15
N ALA A 403 18.06 18.77 -1.84
CA ALA A 403 18.85 19.31 -0.75
C ALA A 403 19.34 20.73 -1.04
N LYS A 404 18.96 21.66 -0.17
CA LYS A 404 19.40 23.06 -0.22
C LYS A 404 20.89 23.28 0.15
N ASN A 405 21.61 22.24 0.62
CA ASN A 405 22.98 22.36 1.11
C ASN A 405 23.96 21.47 0.29
N PRO A 406 24.82 22.06 -0.58
CA PRO A 406 25.77 21.33 -1.41
C PRO A 406 26.78 20.46 -0.62
N GLN A 407 27.15 20.87 0.58
CA GLN A 407 28.10 20.11 1.43
C GLN A 407 27.46 18.80 1.93
N LYS A 408 26.18 18.85 2.30
CA LYS A 408 25.41 17.68 2.72
C LYS A 408 25.23 16.68 1.56
N VAL A 409 24.96 17.18 0.36
CA VAL A 409 24.91 16.37 -0.87
C VAL A 409 26.24 15.64 -1.10
N LYS A 410 27.36 16.36 -1.00
CA LYS A 410 28.70 15.79 -1.19
C LYS A 410 29.05 14.72 -0.14
N GLN A 411 28.65 14.93 1.12
CA GLN A 411 28.81 13.93 2.18
C GLN A 411 28.00 12.67 1.93
N ILE A 412 26.74 12.81 1.51
CA ILE A 412 25.87 11.68 1.16
C ILE A 412 26.45 10.92 -0.03
N GLN A 413 26.85 11.63 -1.08
CA GLN A 413 27.47 11.02 -2.28
C GLN A 413 28.75 10.23 -1.94
N ASN A 414 29.63 10.81 -1.11
CA ASN A 414 30.85 10.13 -0.65
C ASN A 414 30.55 8.88 0.20
N ARG A 415 29.54 8.96 1.09
CA ARG A 415 29.12 7.82 1.90
C ARG A 415 28.53 6.69 1.01
N MET A 416 27.77 7.04 -0.01
CA MET A 416 27.14 6.06 -0.90
C MET A 416 28.13 5.45 -1.90
N ARG A 417 29.16 6.19 -2.36
CA ARG A 417 30.24 5.63 -3.20
C ARG A 417 30.95 4.45 -2.56
N ASN A 418 30.98 4.39 -1.23
CA ASN A 418 31.59 3.30 -0.48
C ASN A 418 30.61 2.14 -0.17
N MET A 419 29.33 2.28 -0.53
CA MET A 419 28.34 1.21 -0.42
C MET A 419 28.30 0.47 -1.76
N ARG A 420 28.61 -0.81 -1.76
CA ARG A 420 28.35 -1.69 -2.90
C ARG A 420 26.86 -1.97 -2.96
N ALA A 421 26.12 -1.29 -3.83
CA ALA A 421 24.88 -1.86 -4.33
C ALA A 421 25.31 -2.80 -5.47
N GLY A 422 25.30 -4.08 -5.23
CA GLY A 422 25.38 -5.05 -6.32
C GLY A 422 24.13 -4.86 -7.19
N GLY A 423 24.31 -4.70 -8.50
CA GLY A 423 23.20 -4.89 -9.44
C GLY A 423 22.61 -6.29 -9.31
N VAL A 424 21.65 -6.60 -10.15
CA VAL A 424 21.04 -7.94 -10.18
C VAL A 424 22.14 -9.01 -10.33
N ASP A 425 22.05 -10.03 -9.50
CA ASP A 425 22.86 -11.25 -9.64
C ASP A 425 22.26 -12.09 -10.78
N VAL A 426 22.87 -11.97 -11.97
CA VAL A 426 22.35 -12.63 -13.18
C VAL A 426 22.52 -14.15 -13.14
N GLU A 427 23.52 -14.66 -12.39
CA GLU A 427 23.72 -16.09 -12.21
C GLU A 427 22.63 -16.72 -11.34
N LYS A 428 22.10 -15.97 -10.41
CA LYS A 428 20.98 -16.40 -9.55
C LYS A 428 19.66 -16.50 -10.32
N ILE A 429 19.42 -15.59 -11.27
CA ILE A 429 18.09 -15.45 -11.90
C ILE A 429 17.98 -16.05 -13.30
N PHE A 430 19.11 -16.37 -13.94
CA PHE A 430 19.16 -17.04 -15.25
C PHE A 430 20.11 -18.22 -15.23
N THR A 431 19.72 -19.29 -15.90
CA THR A 431 20.57 -20.48 -16.09
C THR A 431 21.78 -20.15 -16.97
N GLU A 432 22.82 -20.96 -16.90
CA GLU A 432 24.00 -20.79 -17.76
C GLU A 432 23.65 -20.85 -19.27
N GLU A 433 22.71 -21.71 -19.66
CA GLU A 433 22.22 -21.83 -21.02
C GLU A 433 21.51 -20.55 -21.48
N GLU A 434 20.61 -20.00 -20.65
CA GLU A 434 19.92 -18.73 -20.93
C GLU A 434 20.95 -17.58 -21.07
N ARG A 435 21.96 -17.51 -20.21
CA ARG A 435 22.96 -16.45 -20.24
C ARG A 435 23.86 -16.49 -21.48
N LYS A 436 24.06 -17.67 -22.08
CA LYS A 436 24.90 -17.88 -23.28
C LYS A 436 24.12 -17.83 -24.59
N ASN A 437 22.80 -17.94 -24.56
CA ASN A 437 21.96 -17.98 -25.76
C ASN A 437 21.01 -16.78 -25.78
N LYS A 438 21.15 -15.92 -26.78
CA LYS A 438 20.40 -14.65 -26.94
C LYS A 438 18.89 -14.85 -27.05
N GLU A 439 18.45 -15.91 -27.75
CA GLU A 439 17.03 -16.22 -27.92
C GLU A 439 16.42 -16.73 -26.60
N LEU A 440 17.14 -17.63 -25.91
CA LEU A 440 16.69 -18.12 -24.60
C LEU A 440 16.66 -17.00 -23.57
N LEU A 441 17.68 -16.11 -23.56
CA LEU A 441 17.72 -14.94 -22.68
C LEU A 441 16.54 -14.00 -22.95
N ALA A 442 16.25 -13.70 -24.22
CA ALA A 442 15.12 -12.86 -24.58
C ALA A 442 13.77 -13.45 -24.11
N ALA A 443 13.61 -14.77 -24.22
CA ALA A 443 12.43 -15.48 -23.73
C ALA A 443 12.35 -15.48 -22.19
N ALA A 444 13.46 -15.74 -21.51
CA ALA A 444 13.55 -15.75 -20.04
C ALA A 444 13.28 -14.36 -19.44
N LEU A 445 13.81 -13.30 -20.05
CA LEU A 445 13.53 -11.90 -19.66
C LEU A 445 12.02 -11.59 -19.74
N GLN A 446 11.37 -11.95 -20.84
CA GLN A 446 9.93 -11.73 -21.01
C GLN A 446 9.10 -12.57 -20.02
N LYS A 447 9.45 -13.84 -19.83
CA LYS A 447 8.79 -14.73 -18.89
C LYS A 447 8.88 -14.19 -17.45
N ARG A 448 10.04 -13.72 -17.02
CA ARG A 448 10.30 -13.24 -15.66
C ARG A 448 9.69 -11.86 -15.40
N LEU A 449 9.94 -10.89 -16.30
CA LEU A 449 9.63 -9.48 -16.04
C LEU A 449 8.25 -9.06 -16.54
N LEU A 450 7.75 -9.68 -17.58
CA LEU A 450 6.50 -9.29 -18.23
C LEU A 450 5.38 -10.31 -18.05
N GLN A 451 5.70 -11.59 -17.89
CA GLN A 451 4.76 -12.74 -17.94
C GLN A 451 3.88 -12.72 -19.20
N SER A 452 4.40 -12.08 -20.24
CA SER A 452 3.77 -11.96 -21.57
C SER A 452 4.85 -11.68 -22.62
N LYS A 453 4.44 -11.64 -23.88
CA LYS A 453 5.32 -11.27 -24.99
C LYS A 453 5.35 -9.74 -25.17
N LEU A 454 6.49 -9.22 -25.57
CA LEU A 454 6.63 -7.84 -26.06
C LEU A 454 5.85 -7.67 -27.38
N ALA A 455 5.33 -6.48 -27.62
CA ALA A 455 4.79 -6.11 -28.92
C ALA A 455 5.91 -6.11 -30.00
N GLY A 456 5.54 -6.43 -31.24
CA GLY A 456 6.49 -6.69 -32.33
C GLY A 456 7.68 -5.72 -32.47
N PRO A 457 7.48 -4.38 -32.50
CA PRO A 457 8.59 -3.43 -32.58
C PRO A 457 9.54 -3.48 -31.37
N ARG A 458 9.01 -3.68 -30.17
CA ARG A 458 9.83 -3.76 -28.93
C ARG A 458 10.51 -5.10 -28.79
N GLN A 459 9.86 -6.18 -29.24
CA GLN A 459 10.51 -7.49 -29.34
C GLN A 459 11.70 -7.41 -30.29
N LYS A 460 11.49 -6.79 -31.47
CA LYS A 460 12.59 -6.58 -32.43
C LYS A 460 13.74 -5.77 -31.81
N ALA A 461 13.43 -4.69 -31.09
CA ALA A 461 14.44 -3.86 -30.43
C ALA A 461 15.28 -4.65 -29.41
N LEU A 462 14.63 -5.53 -28.62
CA LEU A 462 15.35 -6.42 -27.69
C LEU A 462 16.26 -7.40 -28.44
N HIS A 463 15.77 -8.04 -29.50
CA HIS A 463 16.58 -8.95 -30.31
C HIS A 463 17.73 -8.22 -31.04
N ASP A 464 17.47 -7.04 -31.62
CA ASP A 464 18.49 -6.23 -32.28
C ASP A 464 19.60 -5.83 -31.28
N PHE A 465 19.23 -5.42 -30.04
CA PHE A 465 20.19 -5.13 -28.99
C PHE A 465 21.07 -6.33 -28.66
N LEU A 466 20.47 -7.49 -28.37
CA LEU A 466 21.22 -8.70 -28.04
C LEU A 466 22.09 -9.18 -29.21
N ASN A 467 21.64 -9.03 -30.45
CA ASN A 467 22.37 -9.49 -31.66
C ASN A 467 23.56 -8.60 -32.01
N GLN A 468 23.61 -7.34 -31.59
CA GLN A 468 24.76 -6.46 -31.78
C GLN A 468 25.96 -6.84 -30.90
N LEU A 469 25.73 -7.59 -29.80
CA LEU A 469 26.77 -8.05 -28.90
C LEU A 469 27.44 -9.30 -29.45
N ALA A 470 28.78 -9.38 -29.44
CA ALA A 470 29.50 -10.58 -29.88
C ALA A 470 29.28 -11.74 -28.91
N GLU A 471 29.56 -11.51 -27.65
CA GLU A 471 29.31 -12.41 -26.52
C GLU A 471 28.48 -11.64 -25.48
N LEU A 472 27.76 -12.36 -24.61
CA LEU A 472 26.96 -11.78 -23.54
C LEU A 472 27.74 -11.85 -22.22
N ASP A 473 28.00 -10.71 -21.62
CA ASP A 473 28.49 -10.65 -20.25
C ASP A 473 27.39 -10.24 -19.27
N ASP A 474 27.70 -10.23 -17.98
CA ASP A 474 26.78 -9.87 -16.92
C ASP A 474 26.28 -8.42 -17.04
N SER A 475 27.10 -7.50 -17.57
CA SER A 475 26.70 -6.10 -17.77
C SER A 475 25.68 -5.99 -18.89
N ASP A 476 25.90 -6.72 -20.00
CA ASP A 476 24.98 -6.76 -21.13
C ASP A 476 23.61 -7.31 -20.73
N ILE A 477 23.58 -8.34 -19.88
CA ILE A 477 22.34 -8.93 -19.37
C ILE A 477 21.62 -7.92 -18.47
N ARG A 478 22.33 -7.17 -17.62
CA ARG A 478 21.73 -6.10 -16.81
C ARG A 478 21.19 -4.95 -17.67
N ASP A 479 21.85 -4.63 -18.76
CA ASP A 479 21.36 -3.65 -19.74
C ASP A 479 20.09 -4.13 -20.44
N ALA A 480 20.03 -5.42 -20.81
CA ALA A 480 18.81 -6.04 -21.35
C ALA A 480 17.65 -6.02 -20.34
N ILE A 481 17.90 -6.31 -19.05
CA ILE A 481 16.93 -6.17 -17.97
C ILE A 481 16.39 -4.73 -17.92
N ARG A 482 17.28 -3.74 -17.90
CA ARG A 482 16.91 -2.32 -17.89
C ARG A 482 16.09 -1.93 -19.12
N LEU A 483 16.45 -2.44 -20.29
CA LEU A 483 15.70 -2.20 -21.53
C LEU A 483 14.27 -2.73 -21.42
N VAL A 484 14.06 -3.95 -20.93
CA VAL A 484 12.73 -4.53 -20.70
C VAL A 484 11.94 -3.74 -19.66
N MET A 485 12.57 -3.36 -18.53
CA MET A 485 11.92 -2.53 -17.49
C MET A 485 11.50 -1.15 -17.99
N SER A 486 12.08 -0.68 -19.08
CA SER A 486 11.74 0.62 -19.70
C SER A 486 10.57 0.55 -20.68
N THR A 487 10.06 -0.65 -20.99
CA THR A 487 8.95 -0.83 -21.92
C THR A 487 7.61 -0.48 -21.30
N GLN A 488 6.61 -0.20 -22.14
CA GLN A 488 5.24 0.04 -21.68
C GLN A 488 4.64 -1.21 -21.02
N GLU A 489 4.96 -2.39 -21.55
CA GLU A 489 4.51 -3.68 -21.04
C GLU A 489 4.96 -3.91 -19.59
N TYR A 490 6.11 -3.37 -19.22
CA TYR A 490 6.57 -3.46 -17.83
C TYR A 490 5.85 -2.52 -16.89
N GLN A 491 5.28 -1.41 -17.37
CA GLN A 491 4.60 -0.43 -16.52
C GLN A 491 3.21 -0.90 -16.06
N VAL A 492 2.69 -1.95 -16.65
CA VAL A 492 1.36 -2.49 -16.34
C VAL A 492 1.43 -3.88 -15.70
N THR A 493 0.35 -4.25 -15.03
CA THR A 493 0.22 -5.54 -14.35
C THR A 493 -1.19 -6.11 -14.49
#